data_0b5f3fcea1098a587a79bedbbf4e281b
#
_entry.id   0b5f3fcea1098a587a79bedbbf4e281b
#
_cell.length_a   1.000
_cell.length_b   1.000
_cell.length_c   1.000
_cell.angle_alpha   90.00
_cell.angle_beta   90.00
_cell.angle_gamma   90.00
#
_symmetry.space_group_name_H-M   'P 1'
#
loop_
_entity.id
_entity.type
_entity.pdbx_description
1 polymer ?
#
loop_
_entity_poly.entity_id
_entity_poly.type
_entity_poly.pdbx_seq_one_letter_code
_entity_poly.pdbx_strand_id
1 'polypeptide(L)'
;PFYKADILDRDALNEIFEKETIDSCIHFAGLKAVGESVAKPWEYYENNIAGTLTLVDVMRKHNVKNIIFSSSATVYGDPAFIPITEECPKGQCTNPYGWTKSMLEQILSDIQKADNEWNVVLLRYFNPIGAHKSGTIGENPNGIPNNLMPYITQVAVGKLKELNVFGDDYDT
;
A
#
# COMPACT_ATOMS: atom_id res chain seq x y z
N PRO A 1 -0.97 -10.62 19.83
CA PRO A 1 -2.15 -11.38 19.36
C PRO A 1 -2.34 -11.26 17.84
N PHE A 2 -3.15 -12.15 17.27
CA PHE A 2 -3.54 -12.11 15.86
C PHE A 2 -5.08 -12.12 15.78
N TYR A 3 -5.62 -11.17 15.03
CA TYR A 3 -7.05 -11.04 14.74
C TYR A 3 -7.28 -11.16 13.25
N LYS A 4 -8.17 -12.06 12.82
CA LYS A 4 -8.59 -12.14 11.43
C LYS A 4 -9.83 -11.26 11.26
N ALA A 5 -9.64 -10.08 10.69
CA ALA A 5 -10.70 -9.11 10.43
C ALA A 5 -10.51 -8.48 9.03
N ASP A 6 -11.60 -8.00 8.46
CA ASP A 6 -11.58 -7.15 7.27
C ASP A 6 -11.53 -5.68 7.70
N ILE A 7 -10.78 -4.85 6.97
CA ILE A 7 -10.71 -3.41 7.27
C ILE A 7 -12.02 -2.67 6.99
N LEU A 8 -12.94 -3.29 6.25
CA LEU A 8 -14.29 -2.79 6.04
C LEU A 8 -15.23 -3.12 7.23
N ASP A 9 -14.86 -4.11 8.04
CA ASP A 9 -15.65 -4.53 9.20
C ASP A 9 -15.35 -3.62 10.41
N ARG A 10 -16.18 -2.59 10.52
CA ARG A 10 -16.09 -1.58 11.59
C ARG A 10 -16.22 -2.19 12.98
N ASP A 11 -17.13 -3.14 13.14
CA ASP A 11 -17.44 -3.73 14.46
C ASP A 11 -16.28 -4.61 14.92
N ALA A 12 -15.74 -5.44 14.02
CA ALA A 12 -14.54 -6.24 14.31
C ALA A 12 -13.33 -5.36 14.65
N LEU A 13 -13.13 -4.24 13.94
CA LEU A 13 -12.07 -3.29 14.27
C LEU A 13 -12.29 -2.63 15.64
N ASN A 14 -13.51 -2.17 15.97
CA ASN A 14 -13.81 -1.62 17.29
C ASN A 14 -13.52 -2.63 18.40
N GLU A 15 -13.94 -3.89 18.25
CA GLU A 15 -13.66 -4.94 19.24
C GLU A 15 -12.15 -5.13 19.49
N ILE A 16 -11.33 -5.03 18.45
CA ILE A 16 -9.87 -5.13 18.58
C ILE A 16 -9.32 -3.95 19.39
N PHE A 17 -9.75 -2.72 19.06
CA PHE A 17 -9.31 -1.52 19.76
C PHE A 17 -9.82 -1.42 21.20
N GLU A 18 -10.94 -2.10 21.54
CA GLU A 18 -11.42 -2.23 22.90
C GLU A 18 -10.62 -3.24 23.74
N LYS A 19 -10.16 -4.30 23.09
CA LYS A 19 -9.42 -5.39 23.78
C LYS A 19 -7.94 -5.08 23.98
N GLU A 20 -7.35 -4.33 23.06
CA GLU A 20 -5.90 -4.09 23.01
C GLU A 20 -5.56 -2.64 23.28
N THR A 21 -4.45 -2.40 23.95
CA THR A 21 -3.88 -1.05 24.08
C THR A 21 -3.07 -0.76 22.82
N ILE A 22 -3.59 0.11 21.97
CA ILE A 22 -3.00 0.45 20.68
C ILE A 22 -2.55 1.91 20.70
N ASP A 23 -1.27 2.16 20.47
CA ASP A 23 -0.68 3.51 20.41
C ASP A 23 -0.54 4.04 18.99
N SER A 24 -0.39 3.13 18.02
CA SER A 24 -0.14 3.48 16.62
C SER A 24 -0.60 2.37 15.68
N CYS A 25 -0.82 2.74 14.43
CA CYS A 25 -1.20 1.82 13.36
C CYS A 25 -0.20 1.89 12.21
N ILE A 26 0.33 0.73 11.77
CA ILE A 26 1.04 0.60 10.50
C ILE A 26 0.06 -0.05 9.52
N HIS A 27 -0.40 0.74 8.55
CA HIS A 27 -1.46 0.35 7.64
C HIS A 27 -0.90 -0.16 6.30
N PHE A 28 -0.77 -1.49 6.19
CA PHE A 28 -0.39 -2.17 4.96
C PHE A 28 -1.57 -2.80 4.19
N ALA A 29 -2.74 -2.93 4.83
CA ALA A 29 -3.89 -3.56 4.22
C ALA A 29 -4.34 -2.78 2.97
N GLY A 30 -4.54 -3.50 1.86
CA GLY A 30 -5.00 -2.92 0.61
C GLY A 30 -4.73 -3.82 -0.58
N LEU A 31 -5.58 -3.73 -1.59
CA LEU A 31 -5.36 -4.34 -2.90
C LEU A 31 -4.25 -3.56 -3.62
N LYS A 32 -3.28 -4.27 -4.24
CA LYS A 32 -2.04 -3.65 -4.75
C LYS A 32 -1.67 -3.99 -6.20
N ALA A 33 -2.43 -4.84 -6.87
CA ALA A 33 -2.12 -5.27 -8.23
C ALA A 33 -2.59 -4.25 -9.25
N VAL A 34 -1.64 -3.53 -9.88
CA VAL A 34 -1.92 -2.44 -10.83
C VAL A 34 -2.83 -2.89 -11.97
N GLY A 35 -2.49 -4.00 -12.65
CA GLY A 35 -3.29 -4.53 -13.77
C GLY A 35 -4.70 -4.94 -13.35
N GLU A 36 -4.85 -5.58 -12.18
CA GLU A 36 -6.16 -5.95 -11.66
C GLU A 36 -7.01 -4.71 -11.34
N SER A 37 -6.39 -3.63 -10.86
CA SER A 37 -7.12 -2.40 -10.54
C SER A 37 -7.83 -1.79 -11.76
N VAL A 38 -7.25 -1.95 -12.94
CA VAL A 38 -7.86 -1.49 -14.20
C VAL A 38 -9.10 -2.33 -14.56
N ALA A 39 -9.03 -3.63 -14.30
CA ALA A 39 -10.15 -4.55 -14.58
C ALA A 39 -11.24 -4.50 -13.51
N LYS A 40 -10.89 -4.17 -12.27
CA LYS A 40 -11.79 -4.18 -11.11
C LYS A 40 -11.68 -2.90 -10.27
N PRO A 41 -11.91 -1.72 -10.85
CA PRO A 41 -11.68 -0.44 -10.16
C PRO A 41 -12.57 -0.28 -8.92
N TRP A 42 -13.81 -0.76 -8.96
CA TRP A 42 -14.75 -0.67 -7.84
C TRP A 42 -14.19 -1.32 -6.58
N GLU A 43 -13.71 -2.55 -6.67
CA GLU A 43 -13.14 -3.32 -5.56
C GLU A 43 -11.93 -2.59 -4.94
N TYR A 44 -11.13 -1.93 -5.79
CA TYR A 44 -9.98 -1.15 -5.32
C TYR A 44 -10.39 0.11 -4.57
N TYR A 45 -11.37 0.85 -5.06
CA TYR A 45 -11.87 2.03 -4.36
C TYR A 45 -12.60 1.65 -3.08
N GLU A 46 -13.45 0.62 -3.11
CA GLU A 46 -14.16 0.15 -1.92
C GLU A 46 -13.18 -0.34 -0.85
N ASN A 47 -12.33 -1.31 -1.20
CA ASN A 47 -11.40 -1.89 -0.23
C ASN A 47 -10.39 -0.85 0.29
N ASN A 48 -9.71 -0.14 -0.61
CA ASN A 48 -8.60 0.71 -0.19
C ASN A 48 -9.09 2.02 0.43
N ILE A 49 -10.06 2.70 -0.16
CA ILE A 49 -10.53 3.99 0.36
C ILE A 49 -11.53 3.79 1.49
N ALA A 50 -12.63 3.08 1.26
CA ALA A 50 -13.64 2.89 2.31
C ALA A 50 -13.07 2.11 3.50
N GLY A 51 -12.24 1.08 3.26
CA GLY A 51 -11.57 0.35 4.33
C GLY A 51 -10.63 1.23 5.16
N THR A 52 -9.80 2.06 4.52
CA THR A 52 -8.94 3.00 5.25
C THR A 52 -9.75 4.04 6.02
N LEU A 53 -10.84 4.57 5.46
CA LEU A 53 -11.73 5.49 6.17
C LEU A 53 -12.39 4.83 7.38
N THR A 54 -12.78 3.56 7.26
CA THR A 54 -13.32 2.77 8.37
C THR A 54 -12.28 2.61 9.49
N LEU A 55 -11.05 2.23 9.15
CA LEU A 55 -9.94 2.12 10.10
C LEU A 55 -9.67 3.45 10.82
N VAL A 56 -9.54 4.53 10.06
CA VAL A 56 -9.25 5.88 10.62
C VAL A 56 -10.39 6.37 11.53
N ASP A 57 -11.65 6.08 11.19
CA ASP A 57 -12.78 6.42 12.07
C ASP A 57 -12.74 5.65 13.40
N VAL A 58 -12.38 4.35 13.36
CA VAL A 58 -12.18 3.55 14.57
C VAL A 58 -10.99 4.09 15.38
N MET A 59 -9.84 4.35 14.75
CA MET A 59 -8.68 4.96 15.39
C MET A 59 -9.05 6.26 16.11
N ARG A 60 -9.80 7.14 15.44
CA ARG A 60 -10.26 8.41 16.00
C ARG A 60 -11.15 8.22 17.23
N LYS A 61 -12.09 7.25 17.19
CA LYS A 61 -13.00 6.94 18.32
C LYS A 61 -12.27 6.44 19.55
N HIS A 62 -11.17 5.72 19.34
CA HIS A 62 -10.31 5.19 20.40
C HIS A 62 -9.12 6.09 20.75
N ASN A 63 -9.09 7.32 20.24
CA ASN A 63 -8.03 8.31 20.46
C ASN A 63 -6.63 7.82 20.03
N VAL A 64 -6.55 6.94 19.03
CA VAL A 64 -5.30 6.49 18.41
C VAL A 64 -5.04 7.36 17.18
N LYS A 65 -4.06 8.25 17.24
CA LYS A 65 -3.82 9.29 16.24
C LYS A 65 -2.47 9.18 15.53
N ASN A 66 -1.76 8.06 15.70
CA ASN A 66 -0.49 7.80 15.03
C ASN A 66 -0.69 6.76 13.92
N ILE A 67 -0.49 7.15 12.67
CA ILE A 67 -0.62 6.25 11.52
C ILE A 67 0.58 6.34 10.58
N ILE A 68 1.11 5.18 10.22
CA ILE A 68 2.07 5.01 9.15
C ILE A 68 1.34 4.34 7.99
N PHE A 69 1.18 5.07 6.90
CA PHE A 69 0.44 4.60 5.73
C PHE A 69 1.38 4.10 4.63
N SER A 70 1.17 2.87 4.20
CA SER A 70 1.82 2.30 3.01
C SER A 70 1.26 2.94 1.74
N SER A 71 1.89 4.03 1.30
CA SER A 71 1.64 4.63 0.01
C SER A 71 2.48 3.94 -1.08
N SER A 72 2.65 4.57 -2.23
CA SER A 72 3.35 4.00 -3.36
C SER A 72 3.98 5.09 -4.22
N ALA A 73 5.10 4.80 -4.86
CA ALA A 73 5.69 5.67 -5.88
C ALA A 73 4.76 5.91 -7.09
N THR A 74 3.72 5.11 -7.28
CA THR A 74 2.70 5.32 -8.33
C THR A 74 1.98 6.66 -8.19
N VAL A 75 2.02 7.32 -7.01
CA VAL A 75 1.45 8.67 -6.82
C VAL A 75 2.19 9.76 -7.60
N TYR A 76 3.42 9.50 -8.02
CA TYR A 76 4.17 10.44 -8.85
C TYR A 76 3.72 10.45 -10.31
N GLY A 77 3.01 9.37 -10.78
CA GLY A 77 2.66 9.24 -12.20
C GLY A 77 3.90 9.28 -13.08
N ASP A 78 3.86 10.08 -14.14
CA ASP A 78 5.04 10.46 -14.88
C ASP A 78 5.80 11.53 -14.09
N PRO A 79 6.98 11.20 -13.51
CA PRO A 79 7.65 12.10 -12.58
C PRO A 79 8.18 13.36 -13.26
N ALA A 80 8.06 14.49 -12.59
CA ALA A 80 8.54 15.77 -13.10
C ALA A 80 10.06 15.83 -13.28
N PHE A 81 10.81 15.00 -12.55
CA PHE A 81 12.27 14.88 -12.65
C PHE A 81 12.76 13.52 -12.12
N ILE A 82 13.95 13.13 -12.56
CA ILE A 82 14.67 11.90 -12.16
C ILE A 82 16.08 12.31 -11.70
N PRO A 83 16.58 11.74 -10.56
CA PRO A 83 15.94 10.76 -9.69
C PRO A 83 14.77 11.36 -8.89
N ILE A 84 13.74 10.55 -8.66
CA ILE A 84 12.57 10.96 -7.89
C ILE A 84 12.95 11.11 -6.42
N THR A 85 12.60 12.26 -5.83
CA THR A 85 12.69 12.53 -4.40
C THR A 85 11.32 12.87 -3.83
N GLU A 86 11.20 13.03 -2.52
CA GLU A 86 9.95 13.43 -1.86
C GLU A 86 9.47 14.83 -2.29
N GLU A 87 10.37 15.66 -2.81
CA GLU A 87 10.06 17.00 -3.37
C GLU A 87 9.37 16.91 -4.73
N CYS A 88 9.47 15.75 -5.41
CA CYS A 88 8.77 15.55 -6.68
C CYS A 88 7.26 15.68 -6.44
N PRO A 89 6.57 16.55 -7.19
CA PRO A 89 5.13 16.71 -7.02
C PRO A 89 4.39 15.42 -7.38
N LYS A 90 3.25 15.21 -6.73
CA LYS A 90 2.34 14.14 -7.15
C LYS A 90 1.84 14.44 -8.57
N GLY A 91 1.96 13.45 -9.44
CA GLY A 91 1.51 13.52 -10.81
C GLY A 91 0.10 12.96 -11.00
N GLN A 92 -0.29 12.82 -12.26
CA GLN A 92 -1.52 12.16 -12.65
C GLN A 92 -1.30 10.65 -12.61
N CYS A 93 -2.02 9.97 -11.73
CA CYS A 93 -1.95 8.52 -11.67
C CYS A 93 -2.53 7.88 -12.93
N THR A 94 -1.89 6.82 -13.41
CA THR A 94 -2.26 6.14 -14.66
C THR A 94 -3.22 4.96 -14.45
N ASN A 95 -3.55 4.63 -13.20
CA ASN A 95 -4.38 3.47 -12.87
C ASN A 95 -5.15 3.67 -11.55
N PRO A 96 -6.24 2.92 -11.34
CA PRO A 96 -7.06 3.03 -10.12
C PRO A 96 -6.29 2.77 -8.82
N TYR A 97 -5.37 1.81 -8.79
CA TYR A 97 -4.54 1.58 -7.59
C TYR A 97 -3.74 2.83 -7.21
N GLY A 98 -3.04 3.45 -8.16
CA GLY A 98 -2.31 4.70 -7.94
C GLY A 98 -3.23 5.81 -7.42
N TRP A 99 -4.42 5.93 -7.99
CA TRP A 99 -5.41 6.90 -7.53
C TRP A 99 -5.86 6.63 -6.10
N THR A 100 -6.09 5.36 -5.68
CA THR A 100 -6.44 5.08 -4.28
C THR A 100 -5.34 5.57 -3.33
N LYS A 101 -4.07 5.34 -3.67
CA LYS A 101 -2.94 5.79 -2.85
C LYS A 101 -2.85 7.32 -2.81
N SER A 102 -2.95 7.99 -3.95
CA SER A 102 -2.90 9.46 -4.04
C SER A 102 -4.03 10.14 -3.28
N MET A 103 -5.26 9.62 -3.39
CA MET A 103 -6.43 10.13 -2.66
C MET A 103 -6.28 9.93 -1.15
N LEU A 104 -5.80 8.76 -0.71
CA LEU A 104 -5.59 8.47 0.71
C LEU A 104 -4.49 9.33 1.32
N GLU A 105 -3.41 9.63 0.60
CA GLU A 105 -2.42 10.62 1.04
C GLU A 105 -3.07 11.99 1.29
N GLN A 106 -3.95 12.43 0.39
CA GLN A 106 -4.65 13.70 0.56
C GLN A 106 -5.58 13.66 1.76
N ILE A 107 -6.41 12.61 1.88
CA ILE A 107 -7.35 12.45 3.00
C ILE A 107 -6.61 12.45 4.34
N LEU A 108 -5.56 11.66 4.48
CA LEU A 108 -4.79 11.59 5.73
C LEU A 108 -4.10 12.93 6.06
N SER A 109 -3.58 13.62 5.06
CA SER A 109 -2.99 14.95 5.21
C SER A 109 -4.02 15.99 5.67
N ASP A 110 -5.24 15.92 5.15
CA ASP A 110 -6.31 16.86 5.53
C ASP A 110 -6.83 16.55 6.95
N ILE A 111 -6.89 15.29 7.35
CA ILE A 111 -7.20 14.88 8.73
C ILE A 111 -6.16 15.46 9.70
N GLN A 112 -4.87 15.32 9.40
CA GLN A 112 -3.79 15.88 10.23
C GLN A 112 -3.84 17.40 10.30
N LYS A 113 -4.17 18.09 9.21
CA LYS A 113 -4.34 19.56 9.21
C LYS A 113 -5.53 20.01 10.06
N ALA A 114 -6.61 19.23 10.05
CA ALA A 114 -7.81 19.55 10.82
C ALA A 114 -7.64 19.28 12.32
N ASP A 115 -6.82 18.32 12.69
CA ASP A 115 -6.50 17.93 14.06
C ASP A 115 -5.01 17.64 14.18
N ASN A 116 -4.25 18.57 14.75
CA ASN A 116 -2.80 18.54 14.86
C ASN A 116 -2.25 17.51 15.87
N GLU A 117 -3.11 16.79 16.58
CA GLU A 117 -2.71 15.63 17.38
C GLU A 117 -2.45 14.39 16.53
N TRP A 118 -2.94 14.36 15.28
CA TRP A 118 -2.60 13.30 14.36
C TRP A 118 -1.15 13.37 13.89
N ASN A 119 -0.49 12.23 13.90
CA ASN A 119 0.83 12.03 13.31
C ASN A 119 0.69 11.06 12.14
N VAL A 120 0.81 11.59 10.93
CA VAL A 120 0.67 10.83 9.69
C VAL A 120 2.02 10.71 9.01
N VAL A 121 2.47 9.48 8.77
CA VAL A 121 3.66 9.18 7.97
C VAL A 121 3.24 8.48 6.69
N LEU A 122 3.62 9.03 5.55
CA LEU A 122 3.30 8.51 4.21
C LEU A 122 4.56 7.88 3.61
N LEU A 123 4.58 6.55 3.47
CA LEU A 123 5.72 5.82 2.91
C LEU A 123 5.46 5.48 1.44
N ARG A 124 6.09 6.20 0.51
CA ARG A 124 5.99 5.99 -0.93
C ARG A 124 6.96 4.92 -1.38
N TYR A 125 6.55 3.66 -1.29
CA TYR A 125 7.38 2.53 -1.71
C TYR A 125 7.51 2.48 -3.22
N PHE A 126 8.74 2.27 -3.69
CA PHE A 126 9.03 1.70 -5.01
C PHE A 126 8.82 0.18 -4.95
N ASN A 127 9.54 -0.58 -5.75
CA ASN A 127 9.51 -2.04 -5.69
C ASN A 127 10.70 -2.51 -4.82
N PRO A 128 10.53 -2.67 -3.49
CA PRO A 128 11.61 -3.08 -2.63
C PRO A 128 12.05 -4.50 -2.98
N ILE A 129 13.34 -4.74 -2.99
CA ILE A 129 13.94 -6.05 -3.20
C ILE A 129 14.82 -6.40 -2.01
N GLY A 130 14.99 -7.70 -1.78
CA GLY A 130 15.84 -8.22 -0.73
C GLY A 130 15.08 -9.11 0.24
N ALA A 131 15.87 -9.80 1.06
CA ALA A 131 15.38 -10.65 2.12
C ALA A 131 16.20 -10.41 3.40
N HIS A 132 15.67 -10.82 4.54
CA HIS A 132 16.40 -10.74 5.78
C HIS A 132 17.65 -11.61 5.74
N LYS A 133 18.75 -11.13 6.31
CA LYS A 133 20.07 -11.81 6.30
C LYS A 133 20.07 -13.23 6.87
N SER A 134 19.07 -13.57 7.70
CA SER A 134 18.92 -14.94 8.24
C SER A 134 18.52 -15.96 7.17
N GLY A 135 18.01 -15.53 6.02
CA GLY A 135 17.43 -16.40 4.99
C GLY A 135 16.11 -17.06 5.35
N THR A 136 15.52 -16.73 6.52
CA THR A 136 14.26 -17.33 7.02
C THR A 136 13.04 -16.40 6.80
N ILE A 137 13.26 -15.16 6.40
CA ILE A 137 12.23 -14.18 6.10
C ILE A 137 12.46 -13.68 4.68
N GLY A 138 11.46 -13.82 3.84
CA GLY A 138 11.50 -13.41 2.44
C GLY A 138 10.09 -13.28 1.86
N GLU A 139 9.99 -13.20 0.55
CA GLU A 139 8.72 -13.07 -0.17
C GLU A 139 8.31 -14.42 -0.76
N ASN A 140 7.10 -14.86 -0.47
CA ASN A 140 6.50 -16.05 -1.07
C ASN A 140 5.05 -15.74 -1.44
N PRO A 141 4.82 -15.07 -2.59
CA PRO A 141 3.48 -14.66 -3.00
C PRO A 141 2.58 -15.85 -3.30
N ASN A 142 1.29 -15.69 -3.02
CA ASN A 142 0.27 -16.64 -3.44
C ASN A 142 -0.02 -16.45 -4.94
N GLY A 143 0.17 -17.52 -5.73
CA GLY A 143 -0.04 -17.49 -7.18
C GLY A 143 1.16 -16.92 -7.95
N ILE A 144 0.90 -16.40 -9.16
CA ILE A 144 1.94 -15.82 -10.03
C ILE A 144 2.38 -14.48 -9.46
N PRO A 145 3.69 -14.26 -9.25
CA PRO A 145 4.18 -12.98 -8.74
C PRO A 145 3.90 -11.81 -9.68
N ASN A 146 3.55 -10.66 -9.10
CA ASN A 146 3.42 -9.40 -9.83
C ASN A 146 4.71 -8.55 -9.81
N ASN A 147 5.60 -8.82 -8.86
CA ASN A 147 6.88 -8.11 -8.73
C ASN A 147 8.00 -8.88 -9.42
N LEU A 148 8.98 -8.17 -9.95
CA LEU A 148 10.06 -8.72 -10.77
C LEU A 148 10.90 -9.76 -10.02
N MET A 149 11.38 -9.45 -8.82
CA MET A 149 12.30 -10.35 -8.10
C MET A 149 11.69 -11.71 -7.72
N PRO A 150 10.50 -11.81 -7.14
CA PRO A 150 9.89 -13.11 -6.88
C PRO A 150 9.59 -13.88 -8.19
N TYR A 151 9.31 -13.17 -9.30
CA TYR A 151 9.13 -13.81 -10.60
C TYR A 151 10.46 -14.43 -11.09
N ILE A 152 11.56 -13.67 -11.06
CA ILE A 152 12.91 -14.14 -11.43
C ILE A 152 13.30 -15.35 -10.58
N THR A 153 13.11 -15.29 -9.26
CA THR A 153 13.48 -16.39 -8.37
C THR A 153 12.64 -17.64 -8.62
N GLN A 154 11.37 -17.52 -8.98
CA GLN A 154 10.54 -18.66 -9.36
C GLN A 154 10.93 -19.27 -10.70
N VAL A 155 11.41 -18.48 -11.66
CA VAL A 155 12.00 -18.98 -12.89
C VAL A 155 13.34 -19.70 -12.59
N ALA A 156 14.20 -19.10 -11.77
CA ALA A 156 15.49 -19.66 -11.42
C ALA A 156 15.41 -21.05 -10.73
N VAL A 157 14.36 -21.27 -9.93
CA VAL A 157 14.12 -22.57 -9.27
C VAL A 157 13.19 -23.51 -10.08
N GLY A 158 12.83 -23.14 -11.31
CA GLY A 158 12.04 -23.97 -12.22
C GLY A 158 10.53 -24.04 -11.90
N LYS A 159 10.01 -23.18 -11.03
CA LYS A 159 8.55 -23.07 -10.78
C LYS A 159 7.81 -22.40 -11.94
N LEU A 160 8.44 -21.44 -12.59
CA LEU A 160 7.95 -20.78 -13.79
C LEU A 160 8.92 -21.10 -14.95
N LYS A 161 8.39 -21.12 -16.17
CA LYS A 161 9.13 -21.55 -17.36
C LYS A 161 10.14 -20.50 -17.81
N GLU A 162 9.72 -19.24 -17.88
CA GLU A 162 10.48 -18.16 -18.50
C GLU A 162 10.08 -16.81 -17.92
N LEU A 163 10.94 -15.82 -18.05
CA LEU A 163 10.68 -14.42 -17.76
C LEU A 163 10.28 -13.72 -19.07
N ASN A 164 9.14 -13.03 -19.06
CA ASN A 164 8.71 -12.22 -20.20
C ASN A 164 9.21 -10.78 -20.08
N VAL A 165 9.75 -10.24 -21.15
CA VAL A 165 10.09 -8.82 -21.28
C VAL A 165 9.02 -8.14 -22.12
N PHE A 166 8.35 -7.13 -21.57
CA PHE A 166 7.18 -6.50 -22.19
C PHE A 166 7.52 -5.23 -23.00
N GLY A 167 8.76 -5.02 -23.32
CA GLY A 167 9.25 -3.89 -24.11
C GLY A 167 10.68 -3.53 -23.74
N ASP A 168 11.34 -2.79 -24.62
CA ASP A 168 12.73 -2.32 -24.50
C ASP A 168 12.86 -0.86 -24.99
N ASP A 169 11.73 -0.13 -25.03
CA ASP A 169 11.59 1.19 -25.64
C ASP A 169 11.59 2.34 -24.61
N TYR A 170 11.88 2.04 -23.35
CA TYR A 170 12.08 3.06 -22.32
C TYR A 170 13.47 3.71 -22.45
N ASP A 171 13.52 5.01 -22.31
CA ASP A 171 14.76 5.81 -22.25
C ASP A 171 15.38 5.66 -20.84
N THR A 172 16.17 4.60 -20.66
CA THR A 172 16.83 4.23 -19.37
C THR A 172 18.33 4.19 -19.51
#